data_09fc1136ff6ad753c72e10f88c5fc0e1
#
_entry.id   09fc1136ff6ad753c72e10f88c5fc0e1
#
_cell.length_a   1.000
_cell.length_b   1.000
_cell.length_c   1.000
_cell.angle_alpha   90.00
_cell.angle_beta   90.00
_cell.angle_gamma   90.00
#
_symmetry.space_group_name_H-M   'P 1'
#
loop_
_entity.id
_entity.type
_entity.pdbx_description
1 polymer ?
#
loop_
_entity_poly.entity_id
_entity_poly.type
_entity_poly.pdbx_seq_one_letter_code
_entity_poly.pdbx_strand_id
1 'polypeptide(L)'
;MKHLFRHWRTSGAVIGSLLKKGSIAVLALLVVFLAGRIYESQRGPSLHRWHTWSGNEMSAEEIDQATFAQYLAREKTIFADLQREVTEALPEEDKTPVNRFYRHSRVWPGQFKQDWNRSFVLMPLGKPRGGVVLLHGLTDSPYSVRYLAQLWQQRGYVAVAPRLPGHGTAPGALTAVDWETWLAATRLAVREATRLAGADVPLHLVGYSNGGALALKYALDSLEDNHLRQPQQIILLSPMIGVTAFARFAGLAGLPSVFPAFARAAWLNVAPEFNPFKYNSFPVKAARQSWLLSQALQQQIIRAARQGELKALPPILTFQSVMDSTVSTRAVVESLYRYLPDNGSELVVFDINQAADLRVLFRPALYAAVNTLLPPAPRAYTTTVVTNATAHTLQTVARTTLAQDREEHRYPLHLAWPADMYSLSHVAVPFPLSDSLYGREPDEKNRYGISLGTISLRGETGTLSVGLETLMRVTSNPFFPWMMTRVDERIACGEQAAVAACLKAQTRAEALKQDQVQNGTQQDTDDRRGSYEAEQADKP
;
A
#
# COMPACT_ATOMS: atom_id res chain seq x y z
N MET A 1 29.46 -40.86 -43.88
CA MET A 1 28.82 -41.05 -42.55
C MET A 1 29.79 -40.88 -41.35
N LYS A 2 31.06 -41.32 -41.39
CA LYS A 2 31.98 -41.20 -40.22
C LYS A 2 32.37 -39.77 -39.83
N HIS A 3 32.35 -38.76 -40.74
CA HIS A 3 32.68 -37.36 -40.44
C HIS A 3 31.53 -36.57 -39.71
N LEU A 4 30.28 -36.90 -39.99
CA LEU A 4 29.12 -36.27 -39.32
C LEU A 4 29.00 -36.67 -37.84
N PHE A 5 29.28 -37.91 -37.49
CA PHE A 5 29.25 -38.39 -36.09
C PHE A 5 30.38 -37.82 -35.22
N ARG A 6 31.49 -37.39 -35.80
CA ARG A 6 32.62 -36.78 -35.08
C ARG A 6 32.30 -35.33 -34.66
N HIS A 7 31.59 -34.56 -35.50
CA HIS A 7 31.17 -33.21 -35.18
C HIS A 7 30.08 -33.16 -34.07
N TRP A 8 29.19 -34.13 -34.04
CA TRP A 8 28.15 -34.20 -32.99
C TRP A 8 28.73 -34.54 -31.60
N ARG A 9 29.73 -35.40 -31.53
CA ARG A 9 30.43 -35.74 -30.29
C ARG A 9 31.25 -34.57 -29.72
N THR A 10 31.89 -33.78 -30.56
CA THR A 10 32.66 -32.60 -30.13
C THR A 10 31.75 -31.45 -29.68
N SER A 11 30.62 -31.23 -30.36
CA SER A 11 29.63 -30.23 -29.95
C SER A 11 28.98 -30.57 -28.61
N GLY A 12 28.60 -31.82 -28.35
CA GLY A 12 28.07 -32.29 -27.09
C GLY A 12 29.05 -32.14 -25.91
N ALA A 13 30.33 -32.43 -26.14
CA ALA A 13 31.39 -32.28 -25.13
C ALA A 13 31.66 -30.81 -24.79
N VAL A 14 31.59 -29.90 -25.78
CA VAL A 14 31.73 -28.44 -25.57
C VAL A 14 30.55 -27.88 -24.81
N ILE A 15 29.32 -28.27 -25.19
CA ILE A 15 28.09 -27.84 -24.48
C ILE A 15 28.12 -28.36 -23.04
N GLY A 16 28.46 -29.60 -22.80
CA GLY A 16 28.59 -30.19 -21.45
C GLY A 16 29.66 -29.48 -20.61
N SER A 17 30.81 -29.09 -21.22
CA SER A 17 31.85 -28.31 -20.55
C SER A 17 31.37 -26.88 -20.20
N LEU A 18 30.64 -26.22 -21.10
CA LEU A 18 30.08 -24.89 -20.86
C LEU A 18 29.00 -24.92 -19.76
N LEU A 19 28.12 -25.91 -19.77
CA LEU A 19 27.12 -26.11 -18.71
C LEU A 19 27.78 -26.37 -17.35
N LYS A 20 28.82 -27.22 -17.31
CA LYS A 20 29.57 -27.47 -16.07
C LYS A 20 30.28 -26.23 -15.55
N LYS A 21 30.94 -25.45 -16.41
CA LYS A 21 31.57 -24.18 -16.02
C LYS A 21 30.55 -23.16 -15.57
N GLY A 22 29.41 -23.06 -16.25
CA GLY A 22 28.28 -22.22 -15.84
C GLY A 22 27.71 -22.58 -14.47
N SER A 23 27.50 -23.89 -14.22
CA SER A 23 27.03 -24.39 -12.91
C SER A 23 28.03 -24.10 -11.78
N ILE A 24 29.34 -24.27 -12.04
CA ILE A 24 30.39 -23.94 -11.07
C ILE A 24 30.41 -22.44 -10.77
N ALA A 25 30.28 -21.59 -11.79
CA ALA A 25 30.22 -20.14 -11.60
C ALA A 25 29.00 -19.71 -10.77
N VAL A 26 27.83 -20.28 -11.05
CA VAL A 26 26.60 -20.01 -10.27
C VAL A 26 26.77 -20.49 -8.82
N LEU A 27 27.35 -21.68 -8.61
CA LEU A 27 27.61 -22.19 -7.26
C LEU A 27 28.59 -21.28 -6.50
N ALA A 28 29.66 -20.84 -7.16
CA ALA A 28 30.65 -19.94 -6.56
C ALA A 28 29.99 -18.58 -6.17
N LEU A 29 29.16 -18.02 -7.06
CA LEU A 29 28.39 -16.80 -6.75
C LEU A 29 27.44 -17.00 -5.58
N LEU A 30 26.77 -18.14 -5.50
CA LEU A 30 25.90 -18.48 -4.37
C LEU A 30 26.69 -18.59 -3.07
N VAL A 31 27.84 -19.24 -3.07
CA VAL A 31 28.71 -19.37 -1.89
C VAL A 31 29.21 -17.99 -1.43
N VAL A 32 29.65 -17.12 -2.36
CA VAL A 32 30.07 -15.76 -2.04
C VAL A 32 28.90 -14.95 -1.45
N PHE A 33 27.72 -15.06 -2.04
CA PHE A 33 26.52 -14.40 -1.54
C PHE A 33 26.17 -14.87 -0.11
N LEU A 34 26.14 -16.18 0.14
CA LEU A 34 25.83 -16.73 1.46
C LEU A 34 26.92 -16.36 2.48
N ALA A 35 28.19 -16.38 2.11
CA ALA A 35 29.27 -15.93 2.97
C ALA A 35 29.14 -14.43 3.32
N GLY A 36 28.77 -13.60 2.36
CA GLY A 36 28.45 -12.19 2.58
C GLY A 36 27.28 -12.01 3.57
N ARG A 37 26.21 -12.79 3.41
CA ARG A 37 25.06 -12.78 4.34
C ARG A 37 25.44 -13.24 5.76
N ILE A 38 26.26 -14.27 5.88
CA ILE A 38 26.79 -14.72 7.18
C ILE A 38 27.64 -13.62 7.82
N TYR A 39 28.56 -13.01 7.07
CA TYR A 39 29.39 -11.93 7.56
C TYR A 39 28.59 -10.73 8.02
N GLU A 40 27.59 -10.29 7.23
CA GLU A 40 26.67 -9.21 7.57
C GLU A 40 25.85 -9.56 8.84
N SER A 41 25.38 -10.82 8.96
CA SER A 41 24.63 -11.28 10.14
C SER A 41 25.43 -11.24 11.44
N GLN A 42 26.76 -11.32 11.37
CA GLN A 42 27.63 -11.25 12.55
C GLN A 42 27.93 -9.81 13.01
N ARG A 43 27.72 -8.81 12.15
CA ARG A 43 28.08 -7.41 12.41
C ARG A 43 26.90 -6.49 12.80
N GLY A 44 25.70 -6.95 12.61
CA GLY A 44 24.53 -6.11 12.88
C GLY A 44 24.05 -6.13 14.33
N PRO A 45 22.95 -5.39 14.66
CA PRO A 45 22.34 -5.39 15.99
C PRO A 45 21.93 -6.78 16.44
N SER A 46 22.02 -7.05 17.75
CA SER A 46 21.56 -8.31 18.33
C SER A 46 20.06 -8.50 18.12
N LEU A 47 19.63 -9.76 18.07
CA LEU A 47 18.21 -10.08 18.09
C LEU A 47 17.69 -10.00 19.53
N HIS A 48 16.59 -9.27 19.71
CA HIS A 48 15.88 -9.16 20.97
C HIS A 48 14.72 -10.17 21.03
N ARG A 49 14.05 -10.31 22.17
CA ARG A 49 12.93 -11.25 22.38
C ARG A 49 11.82 -11.10 21.33
N TRP A 50 11.48 -9.89 20.93
CA TRP A 50 10.44 -9.66 19.92
C TRP A 50 10.83 -10.07 18.50
N HIS A 51 12.10 -10.34 18.25
CA HIS A 51 12.55 -10.93 16.97
C HIS A 51 12.41 -12.46 16.96
N THR A 52 12.50 -13.10 18.11
CA THR A 52 12.45 -14.56 18.25
C THR A 52 11.08 -15.09 18.67
N TRP A 53 10.20 -14.22 19.13
CA TRP A 53 8.83 -14.56 19.49
C TRP A 53 7.95 -14.66 18.23
N SER A 54 7.29 -15.81 18.01
CA SER A 54 6.48 -16.04 16.81
C SER A 54 4.97 -15.98 17.05
N GLY A 55 4.53 -16.08 18.30
CA GLY A 55 3.11 -16.24 18.63
C GLY A 55 2.57 -17.63 18.23
N ASN A 56 1.29 -17.86 18.52
CA ASN A 56 0.57 -19.08 18.11
C ASN A 56 -0.62 -18.66 17.23
N GLU A 57 -0.33 -18.23 16.00
CA GLU A 57 -1.36 -17.83 15.03
C GLU A 57 -2.17 -19.05 14.57
N MET A 58 -3.39 -18.84 14.12
CA MET A 58 -4.19 -19.86 13.46
C MET A 58 -3.64 -20.16 12.06
N SER A 59 -3.70 -21.42 11.64
CA SER A 59 -3.42 -21.79 10.24
C SER A 59 -4.50 -21.27 9.29
N ALA A 60 -4.25 -21.33 7.98
CA ALA A 60 -5.24 -20.91 6.98
C ALA A 60 -6.52 -21.76 7.09
N GLU A 61 -6.38 -23.07 7.28
CA GLU A 61 -7.48 -24.02 7.43
C GLU A 61 -8.30 -23.75 8.70
N GLU A 62 -7.63 -23.48 9.84
CA GLU A 62 -8.30 -23.11 11.07
C GLU A 62 -9.10 -21.81 10.92
N ILE A 63 -8.55 -20.80 10.23
CA ILE A 63 -9.22 -19.52 9.98
C ILE A 63 -10.42 -19.69 9.04
N ASP A 64 -10.30 -20.52 8.01
CA ASP A 64 -11.39 -20.78 7.08
C ASP A 64 -12.59 -21.47 7.76
N GLN A 65 -12.35 -22.28 8.79
CA GLN A 65 -13.39 -22.93 9.57
C GLN A 65 -13.90 -22.08 10.74
N ALA A 66 -13.13 -21.06 11.16
CA ALA A 66 -13.46 -20.26 12.33
C ALA A 66 -14.57 -19.22 12.05
N THR A 67 -15.28 -18.88 13.11
CA THR A 67 -16.05 -17.63 13.19
C THR A 67 -15.13 -16.46 13.54
N PHE A 68 -15.56 -15.23 13.23
CA PHE A 68 -14.81 -14.04 13.61
C PHE A 68 -14.63 -13.90 15.14
N ALA A 69 -15.63 -14.33 15.91
CA ALA A 69 -15.54 -14.36 17.38
C ALA A 69 -14.43 -15.31 17.88
N GLN A 70 -14.27 -16.48 17.26
CA GLN A 70 -13.19 -17.42 17.59
C GLN A 70 -11.81 -16.84 17.20
N TYR A 71 -11.74 -16.15 16.07
CA TYR A 71 -10.53 -15.43 15.64
C TYR A 71 -10.14 -14.34 16.65
N LEU A 72 -11.10 -13.52 17.10
CA LEU A 72 -10.86 -12.51 18.14
C LEU A 72 -10.45 -13.11 19.48
N ALA A 73 -11.01 -14.28 19.85
CA ALA A 73 -10.61 -15.00 21.06
C ALA A 73 -9.15 -15.48 20.97
N ARG A 74 -8.74 -16.03 19.82
CA ARG A 74 -7.34 -16.40 19.57
C ARG A 74 -6.43 -15.17 19.60
N GLU A 75 -6.83 -14.09 18.94
CA GLU A 75 -6.11 -12.81 18.96
C GLU A 75 -5.87 -12.34 20.41
N LYS A 76 -6.89 -12.38 21.27
CA LYS A 76 -6.76 -12.01 22.69
C LYS A 76 -5.70 -12.86 23.40
N THR A 77 -5.67 -14.17 23.15
CA THR A 77 -4.67 -15.09 23.71
C THR A 77 -3.26 -14.73 23.22
N ILE A 78 -3.08 -14.50 21.92
CA ILE A 78 -1.79 -14.12 21.32
C ILE A 78 -1.23 -12.85 21.98
N PHE A 79 -2.06 -11.83 22.19
CA PHE A 79 -1.63 -10.59 22.85
C PHE A 79 -1.32 -10.79 24.35
N ALA A 80 -2.02 -11.71 25.04
CA ALA A 80 -1.68 -12.07 26.41
C ALA A 80 -0.33 -12.80 26.48
N ASP A 81 -0.05 -13.69 25.54
CA ASP A 81 1.23 -14.39 25.44
C ASP A 81 2.36 -13.40 25.10
N LEU A 82 2.15 -12.46 24.17
CA LEU A 82 3.11 -11.39 23.89
C LEU A 82 3.43 -10.57 25.15
N GLN A 83 2.41 -10.21 25.93
CA GLN A 83 2.62 -9.47 27.17
C GLN A 83 3.47 -10.28 28.15
N ARG A 84 3.14 -11.55 28.40
CA ARG A 84 3.85 -12.43 29.34
C ARG A 84 5.29 -12.71 28.88
N GLU A 85 5.48 -13.06 27.60
CA GLU A 85 6.73 -13.62 27.10
C GLU A 85 7.70 -12.57 26.57
N VAL A 86 7.20 -11.40 26.16
CA VAL A 86 8.03 -10.30 25.64
C VAL A 86 8.03 -9.11 26.61
N THR A 87 6.85 -8.51 26.88
CA THR A 87 6.77 -7.26 27.66
C THR A 87 7.23 -7.43 29.10
N GLU A 88 6.76 -8.49 29.80
CA GLU A 88 7.09 -8.72 31.20
C GLU A 88 8.49 -9.34 31.39
N ALA A 89 9.02 -9.95 30.32
CA ALA A 89 10.33 -10.59 30.31
C ALA A 89 11.43 -9.74 29.66
N LEU A 90 11.19 -8.42 29.46
CA LEU A 90 12.20 -7.50 28.90
C LEU A 90 13.42 -7.39 29.82
N PRO A 91 14.66 -7.53 29.28
CA PRO A 91 15.87 -7.20 30.00
C PRO A 91 15.98 -5.68 30.23
N GLU A 92 16.80 -5.28 31.23
CA GLU A 92 16.90 -3.86 31.62
C GLU A 92 17.36 -2.96 30.49
N GLU A 93 18.29 -3.43 29.65
CA GLU A 93 18.80 -2.68 28.50
C GLU A 93 17.72 -2.34 27.45
N ASP A 94 16.65 -3.14 27.39
CA ASP A 94 15.53 -2.95 26.46
C ASP A 94 14.43 -2.04 27.04
N LYS A 95 14.47 -1.68 28.31
CA LYS A 95 13.48 -0.82 28.99
C LYS A 95 13.69 0.65 28.67
N THR A 96 13.56 1.01 27.38
CA THR A 96 13.77 2.40 26.92
C THR A 96 12.44 3.17 26.75
N PRO A 97 12.46 4.51 26.85
CA PRO A 97 11.25 5.34 26.73
C PRO A 97 10.54 5.26 25.37
N VAL A 98 11.18 4.69 24.35
CA VAL A 98 10.66 4.58 22.99
C VAL A 98 10.57 3.15 22.48
N ASN A 99 10.73 2.13 23.36
CA ASN A 99 10.50 0.74 23.01
C ASN A 99 9.01 0.39 23.17
N ARG A 100 8.32 0.01 22.09
CA ARG A 100 6.89 -0.33 22.10
C ARG A 100 6.53 -1.54 23.00
N PHE A 101 7.50 -2.36 23.35
CA PHE A 101 7.29 -3.53 24.23
C PHE A 101 7.48 -3.19 25.70
N TYR A 102 8.04 -2.02 26.04
CA TYR A 102 8.21 -1.60 27.42
C TYR A 102 6.94 -0.92 27.95
N ARG A 103 6.34 -1.48 29.02
CA ARG A 103 5.06 -1.01 29.58
C ARG A 103 5.05 0.47 29.98
N HIS A 104 6.20 1.02 30.38
CA HIS A 104 6.34 2.42 30.78
C HIS A 104 6.92 3.31 29.67
N SER A 105 7.06 2.79 28.45
CA SER A 105 7.46 3.62 27.32
C SER A 105 6.31 4.50 26.85
N ARG A 106 6.66 5.64 26.23
CA ARG A 106 5.68 6.57 25.65
C ARG A 106 4.91 5.98 24.44
N VAL A 107 5.45 4.93 23.85
CA VAL A 107 4.91 4.29 22.64
C VAL A 107 4.32 2.91 22.90
N TRP A 108 4.14 2.53 24.15
CA TRP A 108 3.52 1.25 24.49
C TRP A 108 2.02 1.23 24.08
N PRO A 109 1.60 0.33 23.18
CA PRO A 109 0.23 0.35 22.65
C PRO A 109 -0.88 0.21 23.69
N GLY A 110 -0.61 -0.51 24.77
CA GLY A 110 -1.58 -0.76 25.84
C GLY A 110 -1.94 0.46 26.71
N GLN A 111 -1.24 1.59 26.57
CA GLN A 111 -1.59 2.83 27.26
C GLN A 111 -2.59 3.70 26.50
N PHE A 112 -2.78 3.45 25.21
CA PHE A 112 -3.65 4.28 24.37
C PHE A 112 -5.12 3.88 24.54
N LYS A 113 -6.01 4.83 24.37
CA LYS A 113 -7.47 4.61 24.44
C LYS A 113 -7.92 3.50 23.48
N GLN A 114 -7.28 3.39 22.32
CA GLN A 114 -7.52 2.37 21.30
C GLN A 114 -6.20 1.73 20.90
N ASP A 115 -6.07 0.42 21.09
CA ASP A 115 -4.97 -0.37 20.53
C ASP A 115 -5.32 -0.79 19.09
N TRP A 116 -4.88 0.01 18.14
CA TRP A 116 -5.11 -0.22 16.71
C TRP A 116 -4.29 -1.39 16.13
N ASN A 117 -3.51 -2.08 16.94
CA ASN A 117 -2.86 -3.32 16.52
C ASN A 117 -3.85 -4.49 16.42
N ARG A 118 -5.05 -4.34 16.95
CA ARG A 118 -6.08 -5.37 17.02
C ARG A 118 -7.08 -5.24 15.91
N SER A 119 -7.72 -6.36 15.57
CA SER A 119 -8.91 -6.36 14.72
C SER A 119 -10.00 -5.49 15.30
N PHE A 120 -10.75 -4.80 14.45
CA PHE A 120 -11.90 -4.03 14.89
C PHE A 120 -13.07 -4.13 13.92
N VAL A 121 -14.27 -3.90 14.46
CA VAL A 121 -15.51 -3.75 13.71
C VAL A 121 -16.14 -2.41 14.11
N LEU A 122 -16.48 -1.59 13.13
CA LEU A 122 -17.27 -0.36 13.33
C LEU A 122 -18.68 -0.60 12.81
N MET A 123 -19.65 -0.52 13.74
CA MET A 123 -21.06 -0.62 13.39
C MET A 123 -21.63 0.75 13.07
N PRO A 124 -22.43 0.91 12.01
CA PRO A 124 -23.12 2.16 11.72
C PRO A 124 -24.26 2.41 12.70
N LEU A 125 -24.75 3.63 12.72
CA LEU A 125 -26.02 3.93 13.38
C LEU A 125 -27.18 3.40 12.53
N GLY A 126 -28.08 2.62 13.15
CA GLY A 126 -29.24 2.04 12.48
C GLY A 126 -28.94 0.79 11.65
N LYS A 127 -29.85 0.47 10.71
CA LYS A 127 -29.72 -0.70 9.85
C LYS A 127 -28.55 -0.53 8.86
N PRO A 128 -27.64 -1.49 8.76
CA PRO A 128 -26.54 -1.42 7.80
C PRO A 128 -27.01 -1.30 6.35
N ARG A 129 -26.37 -0.41 5.58
CA ARG A 129 -26.57 -0.23 4.14
C ARG A 129 -25.69 -1.15 3.30
N GLY A 130 -24.60 -1.66 3.91
CA GLY A 130 -23.64 -2.55 3.27
C GLY A 130 -22.52 -2.94 4.22
N GLY A 131 -21.57 -3.70 3.70
CA GLY A 131 -20.36 -4.10 4.41
C GLY A 131 -19.10 -3.66 3.65
N VAL A 132 -18.05 -3.34 4.39
CA VAL A 132 -16.70 -3.10 3.85
C VAL A 132 -15.67 -3.86 4.66
N VAL A 133 -14.73 -4.51 3.96
CA VAL A 133 -13.54 -5.12 4.57
C VAL A 133 -12.32 -4.27 4.25
N LEU A 134 -11.55 -3.94 5.28
CA LEU A 134 -10.39 -3.07 5.14
C LEU A 134 -9.12 -3.82 5.56
N LEU A 135 -8.16 -3.93 4.64
CA LEU A 135 -6.95 -4.73 4.77
C LEU A 135 -5.71 -3.82 4.83
N HIS A 136 -4.95 -3.94 5.90
CA HIS A 136 -3.73 -3.16 6.12
C HIS A 136 -2.50 -3.71 5.38
N GLY A 137 -1.39 -2.96 5.40
CA GLY A 137 -0.14 -3.31 4.73
C GLY A 137 0.72 -4.33 5.48
N LEU A 138 1.82 -4.75 4.83
CA LEU A 138 2.84 -5.62 5.43
C LEU A 138 3.59 -4.85 6.53
N THR A 139 3.93 -5.52 7.61
CA THR A 139 4.54 -4.94 8.85
C THR A 139 3.68 -3.91 9.58
N ASP A 140 2.48 -3.64 9.08
CA ASP A 140 1.54 -2.64 9.54
C ASP A 140 0.47 -3.24 10.46
N SER A 141 -0.58 -2.49 10.76
CA SER A 141 -1.73 -2.90 11.57
C SER A 141 -3.01 -2.23 11.05
N PRO A 142 -4.19 -2.59 11.56
CA PRO A 142 -5.44 -1.92 11.21
C PRO A 142 -5.46 -0.40 11.39
N TYR A 143 -4.44 0.18 12.05
CA TYR A 143 -4.25 1.62 12.19
C TYR A 143 -4.31 2.38 10.86
N SER A 144 -3.67 1.86 9.82
CA SER A 144 -3.56 2.55 8.52
C SER A 144 -4.89 2.69 7.76
N VAL A 145 -5.86 1.83 8.05
CA VAL A 145 -7.15 1.82 7.36
C VAL A 145 -8.29 2.45 8.17
N ARG A 146 -8.01 2.94 9.39
CA ARG A 146 -9.04 3.42 10.32
C ARG A 146 -9.83 4.63 9.84
N TYR A 147 -9.21 5.57 9.14
CA TYR A 147 -9.91 6.75 8.59
C TYR A 147 -10.93 6.36 7.53
N LEU A 148 -10.55 5.44 6.64
CA LEU A 148 -11.47 4.89 5.66
C LEU A 148 -12.59 4.09 6.34
N ALA A 149 -12.26 3.28 7.36
CA ALA A 149 -13.28 2.56 8.13
C ALA A 149 -14.31 3.51 8.78
N GLN A 150 -13.86 4.63 9.32
CA GLN A 150 -14.73 5.66 9.90
C GLN A 150 -15.62 6.33 8.85
N LEU A 151 -15.08 6.63 7.64
CA LEU A 151 -15.89 7.17 6.56
C LEU A 151 -17.01 6.20 6.16
N TRP A 152 -16.69 4.92 5.96
CA TRP A 152 -17.66 3.90 5.61
C TRP A 152 -18.73 3.73 6.71
N GLN A 153 -18.32 3.73 7.99
CA GLN A 153 -19.24 3.70 9.13
C GLN A 153 -20.21 4.88 9.10
N GLN A 154 -19.71 6.09 8.86
CA GLN A 154 -20.53 7.32 8.78
C GLN A 154 -21.54 7.26 7.62
N ARG A 155 -21.20 6.53 6.55
CA ARG A 155 -22.08 6.28 5.39
C ARG A 155 -23.04 5.11 5.60
N GLY A 156 -23.09 4.54 6.80
CA GLY A 156 -24.05 3.49 7.15
C GLY A 156 -23.56 2.07 6.87
N TYR A 157 -22.26 1.86 6.67
CA TYR A 157 -21.68 0.54 6.39
C TYR A 157 -21.07 -0.10 7.64
N VAL A 158 -21.18 -1.41 7.73
CA VAL A 158 -20.37 -2.19 8.67
C VAL A 158 -18.93 -2.24 8.13
N ALA A 159 -17.98 -1.73 8.91
CA ALA A 159 -16.57 -1.77 8.55
C ALA A 159 -15.83 -2.83 9.38
N VAL A 160 -15.26 -3.83 8.72
CA VAL A 160 -14.50 -4.93 9.34
C VAL A 160 -13.03 -4.79 8.94
N ALA A 161 -12.17 -4.57 9.90
CA ALA A 161 -10.72 -4.48 9.70
C ALA A 161 -10.01 -5.58 10.51
N PRO A 162 -9.71 -6.74 9.92
CA PRO A 162 -8.99 -7.80 10.61
C PRO A 162 -7.52 -7.40 10.81
N ARG A 163 -6.93 -7.77 11.93
CA ARG A 163 -5.49 -7.90 12.08
C ARG A 163 -5.05 -9.09 11.23
N LEU A 164 -4.18 -8.90 10.27
CA LEU A 164 -3.64 -10.02 9.52
C LEU A 164 -2.70 -10.85 10.42
N PRO A 165 -2.73 -12.19 10.35
CA PRO A 165 -1.85 -13.05 11.15
C PRO A 165 -0.38 -12.63 11.07
N GLY A 166 0.33 -12.67 12.21
CA GLY A 166 1.71 -12.23 12.32
C GLY A 166 1.91 -10.72 12.47
N HIS A 167 0.86 -9.91 12.32
CA HIS A 167 0.93 -8.44 12.42
C HIS A 167 0.43 -7.92 13.78
N GLY A 168 0.74 -6.65 14.09
CA GLY A 168 0.28 -5.95 15.29
C GLY A 168 0.93 -6.40 16.61
N THR A 169 1.58 -7.55 16.65
CA THR A 169 2.23 -8.15 17.82
C THR A 169 3.72 -7.85 17.87
N ALA A 170 4.55 -8.78 17.42
CA ALA A 170 6.00 -8.64 17.35
C ALA A 170 6.50 -9.03 15.95
N PRO A 171 7.58 -8.41 15.44
CA PRO A 171 8.06 -8.67 14.09
C PRO A 171 8.48 -10.14 13.88
N GLY A 172 8.88 -10.85 14.92
CA GLY A 172 9.18 -12.28 14.87
C GLY A 172 7.99 -13.14 14.44
N ALA A 173 6.74 -12.73 14.71
CA ALA A 173 5.56 -13.45 14.28
C ALA A 173 5.43 -13.57 12.75
N LEU A 174 5.97 -12.60 12.00
CA LEU A 174 6.03 -12.67 10.54
C LEU A 174 6.99 -13.75 10.00
N THR A 175 7.80 -14.34 10.85
CA THR A 175 8.66 -15.49 10.46
C THR A 175 7.91 -16.83 10.45
N ALA A 176 6.69 -16.87 11.01
CA ALA A 176 5.91 -18.09 11.17
C ALA A 176 4.69 -18.20 10.24
N VAL A 177 4.24 -17.12 9.63
CA VAL A 177 3.03 -17.06 8.80
C VAL A 177 3.32 -17.08 7.31
N ASP A 178 2.35 -17.56 6.53
CA ASP A 178 2.36 -17.58 5.06
C ASP A 178 1.25 -16.68 4.51
N TRP A 179 1.35 -16.31 3.23
CA TRP A 179 0.39 -15.39 2.61
C TRP A 179 -1.03 -15.98 2.49
N GLU A 180 -1.14 -17.29 2.42
CA GLU A 180 -2.41 -18.02 2.43
C GLU A 180 -3.19 -17.78 3.73
N THR A 181 -2.48 -17.64 4.86
CA THR A 181 -3.07 -17.30 6.16
C THR A 181 -3.66 -15.89 6.15
N TRP A 182 -3.00 -14.93 5.49
CA TRP A 182 -3.55 -13.57 5.31
C TRP A 182 -4.80 -13.56 4.41
N LEU A 183 -4.79 -14.39 3.35
CA LEU A 183 -5.96 -14.53 2.47
C LEU A 183 -7.14 -15.21 3.20
N ALA A 184 -6.87 -16.20 4.06
CA ALA A 184 -7.90 -16.82 4.91
C ALA A 184 -8.52 -15.80 5.88
N ALA A 185 -7.71 -14.91 6.49
CA ALA A 185 -8.21 -13.82 7.32
C ALA A 185 -9.06 -12.82 6.51
N THR A 186 -8.73 -12.60 5.23
CA THR A 186 -9.55 -11.79 4.32
C THR A 186 -10.91 -12.43 4.07
N ARG A 187 -10.94 -13.75 3.78
CA ARG A 187 -12.20 -14.51 3.61
C ARG A 187 -13.05 -14.49 4.88
N LEU A 188 -12.42 -14.64 6.05
CA LEU A 188 -13.09 -14.56 7.34
C LEU A 188 -13.73 -13.19 7.57
N ALA A 189 -13.01 -12.11 7.29
CA ALA A 189 -13.54 -10.74 7.42
C ALA A 189 -14.71 -10.47 6.46
N VAL A 190 -14.69 -11.02 5.25
CA VAL A 190 -15.82 -10.94 4.32
C VAL A 190 -17.03 -11.70 4.84
N ARG A 191 -16.83 -12.91 5.39
CA ARG A 191 -17.94 -13.67 6.03
C ARG A 191 -18.55 -12.86 7.17
N GLU A 192 -17.73 -12.21 7.99
CA GLU A 192 -18.21 -11.39 9.11
C GLU A 192 -18.93 -10.13 8.65
N ALA A 193 -18.37 -9.39 7.67
CA ALA A 193 -19.03 -8.22 7.09
C ALA A 193 -20.40 -8.59 6.50
N THR A 194 -20.47 -9.74 5.80
CA THR A 194 -21.72 -10.28 5.24
C THR A 194 -22.71 -10.65 6.33
N ARG A 195 -22.26 -11.31 7.39
CA ARG A 195 -23.11 -11.72 8.52
C ARG A 195 -23.74 -10.51 9.23
N LEU A 196 -22.96 -9.45 9.43
CA LEU A 196 -23.37 -8.25 10.15
C LEU A 196 -24.22 -7.30 9.30
N ALA A 197 -23.89 -7.16 8.02
CA ALA A 197 -24.60 -6.24 7.13
C ALA A 197 -25.82 -6.89 6.44
N GLY A 198 -25.77 -8.20 6.19
CA GLY A 198 -26.74 -8.95 5.39
C GLY A 198 -26.17 -9.37 4.02
N ALA A 199 -26.73 -10.42 3.43
CA ALA A 199 -26.27 -10.95 2.15
C ALA A 199 -26.70 -10.10 0.94
N ASP A 200 -27.83 -9.41 1.06
CA ASP A 200 -28.48 -8.69 -0.05
C ASP A 200 -28.03 -7.24 -0.21
N VAL A 201 -27.09 -6.77 0.64
CA VAL A 201 -26.59 -5.40 0.60
C VAL A 201 -25.18 -5.35 -0.02
N PRO A 202 -24.70 -4.19 -0.50
CA PRO A 202 -23.35 -4.04 -1.09
C PRO A 202 -22.21 -4.55 -0.19
N LEU A 203 -21.19 -5.16 -0.81
CA LEU A 203 -19.90 -5.49 -0.18
C LEU A 203 -18.78 -4.76 -0.92
N HIS A 204 -17.89 -4.13 -0.18
CA HIS A 204 -16.74 -3.45 -0.74
C HIS A 204 -15.44 -3.93 -0.10
N LEU A 205 -14.33 -3.83 -0.84
CA LEU A 205 -12.99 -4.13 -0.34
C LEU A 205 -12.12 -2.88 -0.41
N VAL A 206 -11.38 -2.63 0.65
CA VAL A 206 -10.38 -1.58 0.73
C VAL A 206 -9.05 -2.22 1.11
N GLY A 207 -7.99 -1.96 0.34
CA GLY A 207 -6.68 -2.53 0.63
C GLY A 207 -5.55 -1.53 0.51
N TYR A 208 -4.69 -1.48 1.53
CA TYR A 208 -3.46 -0.71 1.53
C TYR A 208 -2.25 -1.64 1.35
N SER A 209 -1.39 -1.33 0.38
CA SER A 209 -0.12 -2.06 0.16
C SER A 209 -0.36 -3.57 -0.05
N ASN A 210 0.16 -4.43 0.85
CA ASN A 210 -0.08 -5.88 0.87
C ASN A 210 -1.60 -6.20 0.96
N GLY A 211 -2.35 -5.42 1.76
CA GLY A 211 -3.80 -5.53 1.83
C GLY A 211 -4.48 -5.26 0.49
N GLY A 212 -3.91 -4.41 -0.36
CA GLY A 212 -4.38 -4.18 -1.72
C GLY A 212 -4.21 -5.41 -2.63
N ALA A 213 -3.10 -6.13 -2.50
CA ALA A 213 -2.89 -7.39 -3.20
C ALA A 213 -3.88 -8.47 -2.73
N LEU A 214 -4.15 -8.54 -1.41
CA LEU A 214 -5.13 -9.48 -0.84
C LEU A 214 -6.56 -9.16 -1.28
N ALA A 215 -6.96 -7.88 -1.29
CA ALA A 215 -8.28 -7.46 -1.76
C ALA A 215 -8.51 -7.86 -3.21
N LEU A 216 -7.52 -7.63 -4.07
CA LEU A 216 -7.59 -8.00 -5.48
C LEU A 216 -7.56 -9.52 -5.69
N LYS A 217 -6.70 -10.24 -4.92
CA LYS A 217 -6.63 -11.71 -4.96
C LYS A 217 -7.98 -12.32 -4.58
N TYR A 218 -8.59 -11.85 -3.48
CA TYR A 218 -9.93 -12.28 -3.05
C TYR A 218 -10.99 -12.03 -4.15
N ALA A 219 -10.98 -10.82 -4.74
CA ALA A 219 -11.95 -10.48 -5.79
C ALA A 219 -11.81 -11.38 -7.02
N LEU A 220 -10.59 -11.73 -7.42
CA LEU A 220 -10.34 -12.68 -8.51
C LEU A 220 -10.76 -14.11 -8.12
N ASP A 221 -10.50 -14.56 -6.88
CA ASP A 221 -10.94 -15.85 -6.40
C ASP A 221 -12.47 -15.97 -6.41
N SER A 222 -13.18 -14.87 -6.10
CA SER A 222 -14.65 -14.86 -6.15
C SER A 222 -15.25 -14.92 -7.55
N LEU A 223 -14.45 -14.77 -8.61
CA LEU A 223 -14.87 -15.03 -9.98
C LEU A 223 -14.78 -16.52 -10.32
N GLU A 224 -13.83 -17.24 -9.71
CA GLU A 224 -13.58 -18.67 -9.92
C GLU A 224 -14.40 -19.56 -8.96
N ASP A 225 -14.76 -19.03 -7.76
CA ASP A 225 -15.49 -19.76 -6.70
C ASP A 225 -16.79 -19.05 -6.30
N ASN A 226 -17.93 -19.62 -6.68
CA ASN A 226 -19.25 -19.09 -6.39
C ASN A 226 -19.66 -19.13 -4.89
N HIS A 227 -18.90 -19.81 -4.04
CA HIS A 227 -19.09 -19.76 -2.59
C HIS A 227 -18.53 -18.48 -1.97
N LEU A 228 -17.64 -17.78 -2.67
CA LEU A 228 -17.11 -16.50 -2.27
C LEU A 228 -18.01 -15.36 -2.73
N ARG A 229 -18.36 -14.47 -1.82
CA ARG A 229 -19.17 -13.30 -2.14
C ARG A 229 -18.35 -12.28 -2.94
N GLN A 230 -18.83 -11.93 -4.14
CA GLN A 230 -18.20 -10.92 -4.98
C GLN A 230 -18.35 -9.51 -4.37
N PRO A 231 -17.28 -8.72 -4.31
CA PRO A 231 -17.38 -7.31 -3.98
C PRO A 231 -17.96 -6.51 -5.16
N GLN A 232 -18.58 -5.37 -4.86
CA GLN A 232 -19.11 -4.46 -5.88
C GLN A 232 -18.13 -3.37 -6.28
N GLN A 233 -17.16 -3.06 -5.43
CA GLN A 233 -16.06 -2.13 -5.71
C GLN A 233 -14.83 -2.51 -4.91
N ILE A 234 -13.66 -2.10 -5.43
CA ILE A 234 -12.37 -2.26 -4.78
C ILE A 234 -11.67 -0.89 -4.73
N ILE A 235 -11.20 -0.50 -3.54
CA ILE A 235 -10.40 0.70 -3.36
C ILE A 235 -9.00 0.29 -2.90
N LEU A 236 -7.99 0.76 -3.63
CA LEU A 236 -6.60 0.39 -3.42
C LEU A 236 -5.74 1.63 -3.11
N LEU A 237 -4.95 1.55 -2.06
CA LEU A 237 -3.99 2.57 -1.66
C LEU A 237 -2.58 1.99 -1.82
N SER A 238 -1.81 2.51 -2.77
CA SER A 238 -0.45 2.02 -3.07
C SER A 238 -0.36 0.48 -3.09
N PRO A 239 -1.18 -0.23 -3.90
CA PRO A 239 -1.31 -1.68 -3.83
C PRO A 239 -0.04 -2.40 -4.27
N MET A 240 0.29 -3.50 -3.60
CA MET A 240 1.44 -4.35 -3.92
C MET A 240 1.10 -5.29 -5.10
N ILE A 241 0.99 -4.73 -6.31
CA ILE A 241 0.74 -5.52 -7.54
C ILE A 241 2.01 -6.18 -8.05
N GLY A 242 3.15 -5.49 -7.95
CA GLY A 242 4.47 -6.03 -8.27
C GLY A 242 5.48 -5.58 -7.23
N VAL A 243 6.31 -6.49 -6.79
CA VAL A 243 7.43 -6.22 -5.91
C VAL A 243 8.74 -6.22 -6.69
N THR A 244 9.75 -5.54 -6.18
CA THR A 244 11.07 -5.48 -6.82
C THR A 244 11.66 -6.88 -7.00
N ALA A 245 12.45 -7.08 -8.07
CA ALA A 245 13.10 -8.36 -8.38
C ALA A 245 13.96 -8.90 -7.21
N PHE A 246 14.42 -8.01 -6.32
CA PHE A 246 15.20 -8.39 -5.14
C PHE A 246 14.41 -9.29 -4.17
N ALA A 247 13.11 -9.08 -4.01
CA ALA A 247 12.26 -9.91 -3.14
C ALA A 247 12.19 -11.38 -3.60
N ARG A 248 12.43 -11.65 -4.89
CA ARG A 248 12.56 -13.01 -5.44
C ARG A 248 13.67 -13.81 -4.75
N PHE A 249 14.78 -13.16 -4.43
CA PHE A 249 15.96 -13.80 -3.83
C PHE A 249 15.95 -13.76 -2.30
N ALA A 250 14.92 -13.14 -1.69
CA ALA A 250 14.84 -13.03 -0.24
C ALA A 250 14.92 -14.40 0.46
N GLY A 251 14.28 -15.44 -0.10
CA GLY A 251 14.35 -16.80 0.44
C GLY A 251 15.78 -17.35 0.52
N LEU A 252 16.62 -17.08 -0.48
CA LEU A 252 18.05 -17.48 -0.48
C LEU A 252 18.86 -16.71 0.57
N ALA A 253 18.53 -15.44 0.77
CA ALA A 253 19.20 -14.59 1.76
C ALA A 253 19.00 -15.08 3.20
N GLY A 254 17.90 -15.78 3.47
CA GLY A 254 17.57 -16.35 4.78
C GLY A 254 18.17 -17.74 5.04
N LEU A 255 18.70 -18.45 4.03
CA LEU A 255 19.18 -19.83 4.19
C LEU A 255 20.19 -20.03 5.35
N PRO A 256 21.14 -19.12 5.62
CA PRO A 256 22.06 -19.31 6.74
C PRO A 256 21.34 -19.39 8.10
N SER A 257 20.16 -18.80 8.26
CA SER A 257 19.41 -18.77 9.54
C SER A 257 18.91 -20.14 10.01
N VAL A 258 19.00 -21.17 9.17
CA VAL A 258 18.77 -22.57 9.58
C VAL A 258 19.73 -22.98 10.73
N PHE A 259 20.91 -22.38 10.77
CA PHE A 259 21.84 -22.57 11.89
C PHE A 259 21.63 -21.45 12.94
N PRO A 260 21.42 -21.79 14.23
CA PRO A 260 21.15 -20.79 15.28
C PRO A 260 22.19 -19.68 15.38
N ALA A 261 23.48 -19.99 15.11
CA ALA A 261 24.56 -19.02 15.08
C ALA A 261 24.36 -17.90 14.02
N PHE A 262 23.51 -18.12 13.03
CA PHE A 262 23.22 -17.18 11.95
C PHE A 262 21.74 -16.77 11.92
N ALA A 263 21.01 -16.89 13.04
CA ALA A 263 19.57 -16.58 13.16
C ALA A 263 19.23 -15.17 12.61
N ARG A 264 20.18 -14.24 12.73
CA ARG A 264 20.02 -12.88 12.18
C ARG A 264 19.93 -12.84 10.65
N ALA A 265 20.43 -13.84 9.91
CA ALA A 265 20.25 -13.92 8.46
C ALA A 265 18.76 -14.09 8.05
N ALA A 266 17.87 -14.43 8.99
CA ALA A 266 16.41 -14.40 8.79
C ALA A 266 15.84 -12.98 8.63
N TRP A 267 16.65 -11.95 8.80
CA TRP A 267 16.23 -10.55 8.81
C TRP A 267 16.89 -9.76 7.68
N LEU A 268 16.08 -8.99 6.95
CA LEU A 268 16.56 -7.99 6.00
C LEU A 268 16.96 -6.70 6.73
N ASN A 269 16.22 -6.38 7.79
CA ASN A 269 16.50 -5.24 8.66
C ASN A 269 16.15 -5.60 10.10
N VAL A 270 17.01 -5.22 11.05
CA VAL A 270 16.78 -5.27 12.49
C VAL A 270 16.94 -3.83 12.99
N ALA A 271 15.86 -3.27 13.54
CA ALA A 271 15.80 -1.88 13.98
C ALA A 271 15.10 -1.80 15.35
N PRO A 272 15.34 -0.72 16.12
CA PRO A 272 14.56 -0.44 17.33
C PRO A 272 13.06 -0.32 17.00
N GLU A 273 12.22 -0.91 17.85
CA GLU A 273 10.75 -0.91 17.66
C GLU A 273 10.12 0.30 18.37
N PHE A 274 10.20 1.48 17.75
CA PHE A 274 9.69 2.73 18.31
C PHE A 274 8.30 3.13 17.79
N ASN A 275 7.79 2.45 16.77
CA ASN A 275 6.48 2.73 16.22
C ASN A 275 5.41 1.85 16.91
N PRO A 276 4.36 2.44 17.53
CA PRO A 276 3.35 1.66 18.24
C PRO A 276 2.50 0.75 17.35
N PHE A 277 2.33 1.07 16.05
CA PHE A 277 1.38 0.39 15.17
C PHE A 277 2.00 -0.23 13.91
N LYS A 278 3.33 -0.20 13.79
CA LYS A 278 4.05 -0.78 12.66
C LYS A 278 5.37 -1.35 13.13
N TYR A 279 5.83 -2.46 12.53
CA TYR A 279 7.17 -2.98 12.78
C TYR A 279 8.22 -2.19 12.03
N ASN A 280 9.34 -1.93 12.70
CA ASN A 280 10.53 -1.32 12.11
C ASN A 280 11.49 -2.38 11.56
N SER A 281 11.54 -3.55 12.21
CA SER A 281 12.30 -4.69 11.75
C SER A 281 11.56 -5.46 10.67
N PHE A 282 12.32 -6.03 9.72
CA PHE A 282 11.73 -6.68 8.55
C PHE A 282 12.34 -8.07 8.29
N PRO A 283 11.59 -9.17 8.51
CA PRO A 283 12.09 -10.51 8.27
C PRO A 283 12.09 -10.89 6.79
N VAL A 284 13.05 -11.72 6.40
CA VAL A 284 13.20 -12.30 5.06
C VAL A 284 11.94 -13.04 4.62
N LYS A 285 11.29 -13.79 5.54
CA LYS A 285 10.08 -14.56 5.23
C LYS A 285 8.94 -13.64 4.81
N ALA A 286 8.74 -12.51 5.47
CA ALA A 286 7.69 -11.56 5.11
C ALA A 286 7.88 -11.02 3.68
N ALA A 287 9.11 -10.67 3.29
CA ALA A 287 9.43 -10.27 1.92
C ALA A 287 9.14 -11.39 0.90
N ARG A 288 9.51 -12.62 1.24
CA ARG A 288 9.24 -13.78 0.38
C ARG A 288 7.74 -14.04 0.22
N GLN A 289 6.97 -14.00 1.30
CA GLN A 289 5.53 -14.25 1.26
C GLN A 289 4.79 -13.17 0.46
N SER A 290 5.18 -11.90 0.60
CA SER A 290 4.62 -10.82 -0.21
C SER A 290 4.95 -10.99 -1.70
N TRP A 291 6.16 -11.47 -2.03
CA TRP A 291 6.52 -11.80 -3.41
C TRP A 291 5.69 -12.97 -3.96
N LEU A 292 5.50 -14.05 -3.18
CA LEU A 292 4.69 -15.21 -3.59
C LEU A 292 3.23 -14.80 -3.86
N LEU A 293 2.64 -13.99 -2.98
CA LEU A 293 1.30 -13.42 -3.19
C LEU A 293 1.23 -12.60 -4.49
N SER A 294 2.22 -11.72 -4.71
CA SER A 294 2.29 -10.91 -5.93
C SER A 294 2.40 -11.78 -7.19
N GLN A 295 3.18 -12.88 -7.15
CA GLN A 295 3.29 -13.82 -8.28
C GLN A 295 2.00 -14.58 -8.54
N ALA A 296 1.35 -15.09 -7.48
CA ALA A 296 0.06 -15.78 -7.58
C ALA A 296 -1.00 -14.84 -8.20
N LEU A 297 -1.05 -13.60 -7.72
CA LEU A 297 -1.94 -12.56 -8.23
C LEU A 297 -1.68 -12.25 -9.70
N GLN A 298 -0.42 -12.06 -10.12
CA GLN A 298 -0.05 -11.77 -11.51
C GLN A 298 -0.46 -12.90 -12.45
N GLN A 299 -0.18 -14.15 -12.06
CA GLN A 299 -0.57 -15.32 -12.84
C GLN A 299 -2.09 -15.40 -13.00
N GLN A 300 -2.86 -15.09 -11.96
CA GLN A 300 -4.31 -15.12 -11.99
C GLN A 300 -4.88 -14.00 -12.87
N ILE A 301 -4.37 -12.76 -12.77
CA ILE A 301 -4.76 -11.65 -13.64
C ILE A 301 -4.55 -12.02 -15.12
N ILE A 302 -3.41 -12.60 -15.47
CA ILE A 302 -3.08 -12.99 -16.85
C ILE A 302 -4.02 -14.11 -17.33
N ARG A 303 -4.33 -15.11 -16.49
CA ARG A 303 -5.29 -16.17 -16.84
C ARG A 303 -6.67 -15.59 -17.07
N ALA A 304 -7.21 -14.85 -16.10
CA ALA A 304 -8.54 -14.25 -16.17
C ALA A 304 -8.68 -13.26 -17.35
N ALA A 305 -7.61 -12.52 -17.70
CA ALA A 305 -7.58 -11.69 -18.90
C ALA A 305 -7.71 -12.50 -20.19
N ARG A 306 -6.97 -13.62 -20.30
CA ARG A 306 -7.03 -14.51 -21.48
C ARG A 306 -8.38 -15.20 -21.62
N GLN A 307 -9.04 -15.52 -20.52
CA GLN A 307 -10.35 -16.17 -20.47
C GLN A 307 -11.52 -15.17 -20.63
N GLY A 308 -11.23 -13.85 -20.57
CA GLY A 308 -12.24 -12.80 -20.65
C GLY A 308 -13.04 -12.59 -19.36
N GLU A 309 -12.62 -13.23 -18.27
CA GLU A 309 -13.29 -13.20 -16.96
C GLU A 309 -13.16 -11.86 -16.24
N LEU A 310 -12.12 -11.07 -16.57
CA LEU A 310 -11.95 -9.73 -15.99
C LEU A 310 -13.12 -8.77 -16.32
N LYS A 311 -13.99 -9.12 -17.25
CA LYS A 311 -15.24 -8.36 -17.50
C LYS A 311 -16.19 -8.37 -16.31
N ALA A 312 -16.13 -9.42 -15.48
CA ALA A 312 -16.90 -9.54 -14.24
C ALA A 312 -16.21 -8.95 -13.02
N LEU A 313 -14.94 -8.53 -13.14
CA LEU A 313 -14.22 -7.87 -12.05
C LEU A 313 -14.86 -6.52 -11.73
N PRO A 314 -15.13 -6.22 -10.45
CA PRO A 314 -15.72 -4.93 -10.06
C PRO A 314 -14.80 -3.76 -10.37
N PRO A 315 -15.36 -2.53 -10.50
CA PRO A 315 -14.58 -1.32 -10.69
C PRO A 315 -13.54 -1.12 -9.58
N ILE A 316 -12.34 -0.70 -9.98
CA ILE A 316 -11.21 -0.46 -9.08
C ILE A 316 -10.89 1.03 -9.05
N LEU A 317 -10.79 1.62 -7.85
CA LEU A 317 -10.19 2.94 -7.64
C LEU A 317 -8.83 2.75 -6.98
N THR A 318 -7.76 3.23 -7.63
CA THR A 318 -6.41 3.14 -7.06
C THR A 318 -5.82 4.53 -6.84
N PHE A 319 -5.26 4.76 -5.65
CA PHE A 319 -4.43 5.93 -5.33
C PHE A 319 -2.96 5.51 -5.24
N GLN A 320 -2.11 6.15 -6.04
CA GLN A 320 -0.70 5.77 -6.20
C GLN A 320 0.20 6.98 -6.34
N SER A 321 1.33 7.01 -5.63
CA SER A 321 2.39 8.01 -5.88
C SER A 321 3.23 7.59 -7.08
N VAL A 322 3.57 8.53 -7.95
CA VAL A 322 4.50 8.28 -9.07
C VAL A 322 5.88 7.85 -8.58
N MET A 323 6.28 8.33 -7.39
CA MET A 323 7.59 8.10 -6.76
C MET A 323 7.57 7.00 -5.70
N ASP A 324 6.55 6.14 -5.68
CA ASP A 324 6.53 5.03 -4.74
C ASP A 324 7.74 4.11 -4.96
N SER A 325 8.63 4.08 -3.96
CA SER A 325 9.84 3.25 -3.98
C SER A 325 9.67 1.89 -3.29
N THR A 326 8.51 1.68 -2.65
CA THR A 326 8.19 0.43 -1.93
C THR A 326 7.52 -0.59 -2.83
N VAL A 327 6.51 -0.14 -3.59
CA VAL A 327 5.82 -0.95 -4.60
C VAL A 327 6.00 -0.30 -5.98
N SER A 328 5.96 -1.15 -7.01
CA SER A 328 6.18 -0.67 -8.37
C SER A 328 4.92 0.01 -8.93
N THR A 329 4.92 1.34 -9.03
CA THR A 329 3.87 2.10 -9.72
C THR A 329 3.70 1.63 -11.17
N ARG A 330 4.81 1.31 -11.86
CA ARG A 330 4.78 0.73 -13.20
C ARG A 330 4.04 -0.60 -13.23
N ALA A 331 4.19 -1.45 -12.22
CA ALA A 331 3.45 -2.72 -12.15
C ALA A 331 1.94 -2.51 -11.97
N VAL A 332 1.51 -1.48 -11.26
CA VAL A 332 0.08 -1.11 -11.16
C VAL A 332 -0.48 -0.83 -12.56
N VAL A 333 0.24 -0.08 -13.39
CA VAL A 333 -0.18 0.26 -14.75
C VAL A 333 -0.09 -0.96 -15.69
N GLU A 334 1.08 -1.60 -15.76
CA GLU A 334 1.39 -2.62 -16.77
C GLU A 334 0.85 -4.01 -16.42
N SER A 335 0.71 -4.32 -15.12
CA SER A 335 0.34 -5.66 -14.65
C SER A 335 -1.06 -5.74 -14.05
N LEU A 336 -1.77 -4.61 -13.90
CA LEU A 336 -3.17 -4.57 -13.49
C LEU A 336 -4.01 -3.77 -14.49
N TYR A 337 -3.83 -2.45 -14.56
CA TYR A 337 -4.71 -1.55 -15.31
C TYR A 337 -4.73 -1.84 -16.81
N ARG A 338 -3.62 -2.29 -17.39
CA ARG A 338 -3.53 -2.71 -18.80
C ARG A 338 -4.54 -3.81 -19.17
N TYR A 339 -4.93 -4.64 -18.21
CA TYR A 339 -5.83 -5.79 -18.43
C TYR A 339 -7.28 -5.49 -18.08
N LEU A 340 -7.56 -4.36 -17.41
CA LEU A 340 -8.91 -4.03 -16.97
C LEU A 340 -9.82 -3.68 -18.17
N PRO A 341 -11.08 -4.10 -18.14
CA PRO A 341 -12.09 -3.65 -19.09
C PRO A 341 -12.53 -2.22 -18.77
N ASP A 342 -13.32 -1.63 -19.68
CA ASP A 342 -14.00 -0.36 -19.44
C ASP A 342 -15.20 -0.56 -18.49
N ASN A 343 -14.93 -0.69 -17.20
CA ASN A 343 -15.91 -0.97 -16.15
C ASN A 343 -16.05 0.14 -15.10
N GLY A 344 -15.55 1.36 -15.39
CA GLY A 344 -15.56 2.48 -14.45
C GLY A 344 -14.36 2.49 -13.49
N SER A 345 -13.30 1.69 -13.76
CA SER A 345 -12.05 1.75 -13.00
C SER A 345 -11.32 3.07 -13.22
N GLU A 346 -10.63 3.53 -12.17
CA GLU A 346 -9.87 4.79 -12.19
C GLU A 346 -8.53 4.63 -11.47
N LEU A 347 -7.48 5.19 -12.09
CA LEU A 347 -6.15 5.31 -11.52
C LEU A 347 -5.85 6.77 -11.20
N VAL A 348 -5.74 7.08 -9.92
CA VAL A 348 -5.29 8.38 -9.42
C VAL A 348 -3.79 8.31 -9.15
N VAL A 349 -3.02 9.20 -9.79
CA VAL A 349 -1.56 9.29 -9.63
C VAL A 349 -1.20 10.64 -9.01
N PHE A 350 -0.51 10.61 -7.87
CA PHE A 350 0.11 11.80 -7.29
C PHE A 350 1.48 12.03 -7.92
N ASP A 351 1.64 13.14 -8.62
CA ASP A 351 2.87 13.55 -9.30
C ASP A 351 3.90 14.09 -8.29
N ILE A 352 5.08 14.46 -8.76
CA ILE A 352 6.07 15.22 -7.99
C ILE A 352 5.62 16.67 -7.80
N ASN A 353 6.06 17.31 -6.71
CA ASN A 353 5.90 18.74 -6.52
C ASN A 353 6.97 19.50 -7.33
N GLN A 354 6.60 19.97 -8.52
CA GLN A 354 7.50 20.71 -9.42
C GLN A 354 7.89 22.09 -8.90
N ALA A 355 7.17 22.62 -7.91
CA ALA A 355 7.41 23.92 -7.27
C ALA A 355 8.07 23.79 -5.88
N ALA A 356 8.57 22.60 -5.51
CA ALA A 356 9.26 22.40 -4.23
C ALA A 356 10.50 23.31 -4.09
N ASP A 357 10.80 23.74 -2.86
CA ASP A 357 11.90 24.67 -2.56
C ASP A 357 13.26 24.18 -3.11
N LEU A 358 13.54 22.89 -2.99
CA LEU A 358 14.80 22.28 -3.42
C LEU A 358 14.73 21.59 -4.78
N ARG A 359 13.81 22.03 -5.67
CA ARG A 359 13.62 21.43 -7.00
C ARG A 359 14.89 21.39 -7.86
N VAL A 360 15.84 22.29 -7.61
CA VAL A 360 17.14 22.30 -8.30
C VAL A 360 17.97 21.03 -8.08
N LEU A 361 17.66 20.27 -7.02
CA LEU A 361 18.30 18.99 -6.71
C LEU A 361 17.61 17.80 -7.39
N PHE A 362 16.50 18.00 -8.09
CA PHE A 362 15.79 16.92 -8.74
C PHE A 362 16.55 16.39 -9.95
N ARG A 363 16.50 15.09 -10.15
CA ARG A 363 16.98 14.48 -11.37
C ARG A 363 16.07 14.91 -12.54
N PRO A 364 16.61 15.36 -13.69
CA PRO A 364 15.78 15.85 -14.81
C PRO A 364 14.71 14.85 -15.29
N ALA A 365 14.99 13.56 -15.25
CA ALA A 365 14.05 12.51 -15.65
C ALA A 365 12.75 12.49 -14.82
N LEU A 366 12.74 13.05 -13.60
CA LEU A 366 11.56 13.05 -12.73
C LEU A 366 10.44 13.95 -13.27
N TYR A 367 10.76 15.03 -13.98
CA TYR A 367 9.77 15.93 -14.56
C TYR A 367 8.89 15.27 -15.65
N ALA A 368 9.36 14.15 -16.22
CA ALA A 368 8.60 13.36 -17.19
C ALA A 368 8.04 12.06 -16.60
N ALA A 369 8.12 11.86 -15.29
CA ALA A 369 7.82 10.58 -14.64
C ALA A 369 6.39 10.09 -14.94
N VAL A 370 5.38 10.95 -14.83
CA VAL A 370 3.97 10.59 -15.14
C VAL A 370 3.80 10.28 -16.63
N ASN A 371 4.38 11.10 -17.51
CA ASN A 371 4.23 10.92 -18.96
C ASN A 371 4.89 9.63 -19.46
N THR A 372 5.95 9.16 -18.79
CA THR A 372 6.61 7.89 -19.11
C THR A 372 5.93 6.69 -18.48
N LEU A 373 5.12 6.92 -17.44
CA LEU A 373 4.40 5.89 -16.70
C LEU A 373 3.09 5.48 -17.39
N LEU A 374 2.30 6.48 -17.80
CA LEU A 374 0.96 6.25 -18.34
C LEU A 374 1.03 5.94 -19.84
N PRO A 375 0.37 4.88 -20.32
CA PRO A 375 0.27 4.62 -21.77
C PRO A 375 -0.51 5.76 -22.44
N PRO A 376 -0.32 5.97 -23.78
CA PRO A 376 -1.11 6.95 -24.53
C PRO A 376 -2.63 6.71 -24.41
N ALA A 377 -3.42 7.78 -24.43
CA ALA A 377 -4.87 7.71 -24.54
C ALA A 377 -5.29 7.32 -25.99
N PRO A 378 -6.44 6.64 -26.20
CA PRO A 378 -7.45 6.29 -25.21
C PRO A 378 -7.09 5.05 -24.37
N ARG A 379 -7.59 5.00 -23.12
CA ARG A 379 -7.40 3.88 -22.18
C ARG A 379 -8.76 3.29 -21.81
N ALA A 380 -8.78 2.02 -21.39
CA ALA A 380 -10.00 1.38 -20.90
C ALA A 380 -10.43 1.86 -19.49
N TYR A 381 -9.66 2.72 -18.86
CA TYR A 381 -9.86 3.24 -17.51
C TYR A 381 -9.60 4.74 -17.45
N THR A 382 -10.26 5.41 -16.52
CA THR A 382 -10.01 6.82 -16.24
C THR A 382 -8.66 7.00 -15.54
N THR A 383 -7.91 8.04 -15.90
CA THR A 383 -6.70 8.44 -15.19
C THR A 383 -6.86 9.86 -14.67
N THR A 384 -6.53 10.05 -13.39
CA THR A 384 -6.50 11.36 -12.75
C THR A 384 -5.10 11.61 -12.21
N VAL A 385 -4.43 12.65 -12.68
CA VAL A 385 -3.09 13.06 -12.22
C VAL A 385 -3.22 14.30 -11.35
N VAL A 386 -2.88 14.17 -10.07
CA VAL A 386 -2.79 15.29 -9.12
C VAL A 386 -1.40 15.90 -9.23
N THR A 387 -1.30 17.12 -9.72
CA THR A 387 -0.03 17.80 -10.01
C THR A 387 -0.13 19.30 -9.71
N ASN A 388 0.99 20.04 -9.78
CA ASN A 388 1.00 21.49 -9.67
C ASN A 388 0.20 22.14 -10.82
N ALA A 389 -0.51 23.22 -10.54
CA ALA A 389 -1.22 24.00 -11.58
C ALA A 389 -0.25 24.55 -12.63
N THR A 390 0.93 25.00 -12.20
CA THR A 390 2.09 25.32 -13.04
C THR A 390 3.37 24.85 -12.35
N ALA A 391 4.48 24.77 -13.08
CA ALA A 391 5.78 24.38 -12.52
C ALA A 391 6.34 25.35 -11.45
N HIS A 392 5.68 26.48 -11.22
CA HIS A 392 6.13 27.54 -10.31
C HIS A 392 5.13 27.85 -9.19
N THR A 393 4.03 27.11 -9.08
CA THR A 393 3.04 27.31 -8.02
C THR A 393 2.82 26.03 -7.21
N LEU A 394 2.65 26.19 -5.91
CA LEU A 394 2.30 25.08 -5.01
C LEU A 394 0.82 24.67 -5.15
N GLN A 395 -0.03 25.52 -5.72
CA GLN A 395 -1.43 25.19 -5.99
C GLN A 395 -1.53 24.00 -6.93
N THR A 396 -2.53 23.17 -6.72
CA THR A 396 -2.67 21.90 -7.43
C THR A 396 -3.95 21.80 -8.24
N VAL A 397 -3.83 21.04 -9.30
CA VAL A 397 -4.93 20.65 -10.20
C VAL A 397 -5.01 19.13 -10.31
N ALA A 398 -6.19 18.63 -10.58
CA ALA A 398 -6.37 17.30 -11.14
C ALA A 398 -6.47 17.40 -12.66
N ARG A 399 -5.71 16.55 -13.35
CA ARG A 399 -5.74 16.35 -14.80
C ARG A 399 -6.39 15.00 -15.07
N THR A 400 -7.60 15.00 -15.57
CA THR A 400 -8.39 13.77 -15.76
C THR A 400 -8.59 13.48 -17.24
N THR A 401 -8.22 12.28 -17.68
CA THR A 401 -8.58 11.71 -18.98
C THR A 401 -9.56 10.57 -18.74
N LEU A 402 -10.79 10.72 -19.27
CA LEU A 402 -11.85 9.73 -19.10
C LEU A 402 -11.51 8.42 -19.85
N ALA A 403 -12.12 7.32 -19.41
CA ALA A 403 -12.02 6.05 -20.13
C ALA A 403 -12.52 6.21 -21.57
N GLN A 404 -11.80 5.63 -22.54
CA GLN A 404 -12.04 5.69 -23.98
C GLN A 404 -11.94 7.09 -24.61
N ASP A 405 -11.54 8.10 -23.84
CA ASP A 405 -11.36 9.46 -24.33
C ASP A 405 -9.87 9.81 -24.54
N ARG A 406 -9.62 10.88 -25.29
CA ARG A 406 -8.30 11.46 -25.51
C ARG A 406 -8.16 12.85 -24.89
N GLU A 407 -9.28 13.49 -24.60
CA GLU A 407 -9.32 14.83 -24.02
C GLU A 407 -8.93 14.81 -22.55
N GLU A 408 -8.08 15.77 -22.16
CA GLU A 408 -7.67 15.97 -20.78
C GLU A 408 -8.40 17.16 -20.19
N HIS A 409 -9.20 16.91 -19.15
CA HIS A 409 -9.89 17.93 -18.37
C HIS A 409 -9.04 18.34 -17.17
N ARG A 410 -8.97 19.64 -16.86
CA ARG A 410 -8.19 20.18 -15.75
C ARG A 410 -9.06 20.96 -14.81
N TYR A 411 -8.92 20.70 -13.51
CA TYR A 411 -9.66 21.41 -12.50
C TYR A 411 -8.84 21.66 -11.21
N PRO A 412 -9.01 22.83 -10.57
CA PRO A 412 -8.31 23.16 -9.34
C PRO A 412 -8.80 22.28 -8.18
N LEU A 413 -7.87 21.79 -7.35
CA LEU A 413 -8.21 21.04 -6.15
C LEU A 413 -8.43 21.93 -4.93
N HIS A 414 -8.14 23.23 -5.01
CA HIS A 414 -8.12 24.15 -3.86
C HIS A 414 -7.24 23.66 -2.70
N LEU A 415 -6.23 22.85 -3.04
CA LEU A 415 -5.19 22.33 -2.15
C LEU A 415 -3.82 22.72 -2.71
N ALA A 416 -2.84 22.76 -1.83
CA ALA A 416 -1.48 23.08 -2.20
C ALA A 416 -0.50 22.03 -1.70
N TRP A 417 0.60 21.82 -2.43
CA TRP A 417 1.76 21.13 -1.92
C TRP A 417 2.41 21.96 -0.80
N PRO A 418 2.82 21.34 0.31
CA PRO A 418 3.83 21.96 1.18
C PRO A 418 5.13 22.17 0.41
N ALA A 419 5.76 23.34 0.57
CA ALA A 419 6.93 23.74 -0.22
C ALA A 419 8.15 22.82 -0.02
N ASP A 420 8.28 22.24 1.17
CA ASP A 420 9.33 21.30 1.55
C ASP A 420 9.04 19.83 1.23
N MET A 421 7.84 19.51 0.70
CA MET A 421 7.50 18.18 0.20
C MET A 421 7.71 18.10 -1.31
N TYR A 422 8.53 17.18 -1.77
CA TYR A 422 8.78 17.00 -3.21
C TYR A 422 8.00 15.86 -3.86
N SER A 423 7.49 14.89 -3.10
CA SER A 423 6.62 13.81 -3.57
C SER A 423 5.92 13.13 -2.40
N LEU A 424 4.84 12.40 -2.66
CA LEU A 424 4.32 11.46 -1.67
C LEU A 424 5.17 10.20 -1.62
N SER A 425 5.30 9.63 -0.43
CA SER A 425 5.85 8.29 -0.24
C SER A 425 4.72 7.26 -0.15
N HIS A 426 5.06 5.99 -0.27
CA HIS A 426 4.17 4.86 -0.03
C HIS A 426 3.41 4.98 1.30
N VAL A 427 4.13 5.31 2.37
CA VAL A 427 3.57 5.37 3.73
C VAL A 427 2.60 6.54 3.91
N ALA A 428 2.76 7.63 3.16
CA ALA A 428 1.96 8.85 3.33
C ALA A 428 0.50 8.69 2.90
N VAL A 429 0.23 7.87 1.88
CA VAL A 429 -1.07 7.84 1.19
C VAL A 429 -2.26 7.69 2.12
N PRO A 430 -2.27 6.79 3.14
CA PRO A 430 -3.44 6.58 4.00
C PRO A 430 -3.59 7.56 5.17
N PHE A 431 -2.69 8.54 5.33
CA PHE A 431 -2.66 9.39 6.51
C PHE A 431 -2.84 10.88 6.18
N PRO A 432 -3.78 11.60 6.85
CA PRO A 432 -3.91 13.05 6.71
C PRO A 432 -2.74 13.79 7.38
N LEU A 433 -2.59 15.08 7.06
CA LEU A 433 -1.62 15.94 7.75
C LEU A 433 -1.86 16.03 9.27
N SER A 434 -3.11 15.86 9.71
CA SER A 434 -3.52 15.87 11.12
C SER A 434 -3.37 14.53 11.84
N ASP A 435 -2.83 13.48 11.17
CA ASP A 435 -2.61 12.19 11.83
C ASP A 435 -1.69 12.33 13.03
N SER A 436 -2.11 11.79 14.18
CA SER A 436 -1.39 12.00 15.46
C SER A 436 -0.04 11.29 15.56
N LEU A 437 0.24 10.30 14.68
CA LEU A 437 1.52 9.58 14.61
C LEU A 437 2.33 9.99 13.38
N TYR A 438 1.70 10.04 12.22
CA TYR A 438 2.35 10.26 10.93
C TYR A 438 2.14 11.67 10.36
N GLY A 439 1.23 12.45 10.95
CA GLY A 439 0.88 13.78 10.48
C GLY A 439 2.00 14.79 10.68
N ARG A 440 2.11 15.71 9.74
CA ARG A 440 2.96 16.89 9.84
C ARG A 440 2.40 17.91 10.86
N GLU A 441 1.07 17.97 10.99
CA GLU A 441 0.31 18.84 11.90
C GLU A 441 -0.54 17.97 12.83
N PRO A 442 0.10 17.17 13.72
CA PRO A 442 -0.58 16.12 14.45
C PRO A 442 -1.65 16.66 15.40
N ASP A 443 -2.79 15.97 15.47
CA ASP A 443 -3.81 16.23 16.49
C ASP A 443 -3.26 15.90 17.88
N GLU A 444 -3.13 16.94 18.70
CA GLU A 444 -2.60 16.82 20.06
C GLU A 444 -3.49 16.01 21.01
N LYS A 445 -4.79 15.89 20.71
CA LYS A 445 -5.75 15.17 21.56
C LYS A 445 -5.58 13.65 21.56
N ASN A 446 -4.93 13.11 20.52
CA ASN A 446 -4.77 11.68 20.31
C ASN A 446 -3.30 11.26 20.16
N ARG A 447 -2.39 11.78 20.98
CA ARG A 447 -0.96 11.50 20.88
C ARG A 447 -0.62 10.03 21.14
N TYR A 448 0.31 9.50 20.35
CA TYR A 448 0.84 8.12 20.46
C TYR A 448 2.30 8.07 20.94
N GLY A 449 2.70 9.06 21.75
CA GLY A 449 3.99 9.12 22.42
C GLY A 449 5.17 9.54 21.54
N ILE A 450 5.02 9.49 20.22
CA ILE A 450 5.97 9.96 19.21
C ILE A 450 5.20 10.59 18.05
N SER A 451 5.78 11.55 17.36
CA SER A 451 5.21 12.15 16.14
C SER A 451 6.23 11.97 15.01
N LEU A 452 6.00 10.97 14.15
CA LEU A 452 6.92 10.61 13.08
C LEU A 452 6.90 11.61 11.92
N GLY A 453 5.78 12.32 11.74
CA GLY A 453 5.64 13.36 10.70
C GLY A 453 6.32 14.68 11.04
N THR A 454 6.76 14.88 12.28
CA THR A 454 7.41 16.10 12.76
C THR A 454 8.89 15.89 13.10
N ILE A 455 9.45 14.70 12.85
CA ILE A 455 10.84 14.40 13.15
C ILE A 455 11.74 15.27 12.25
N SER A 456 12.58 16.09 12.91
CA SER A 456 13.62 16.91 12.28
C SER A 456 14.95 16.63 12.97
N LEU A 457 15.60 15.51 12.63
CA LEU A 457 16.89 15.13 13.17
C LEU A 457 18.01 15.71 12.28
N ARG A 458 19.03 16.30 12.92
CA ARG A 458 20.24 16.77 12.27
C ARG A 458 21.43 16.18 13.00
N GLY A 459 22.42 15.70 12.29
CA GLY A 459 23.63 15.12 12.85
C GLY A 459 24.51 14.51 11.77
N GLU A 460 25.62 13.92 12.18
CA GLU A 460 26.59 13.34 11.26
C GLU A 460 26.16 11.92 10.82
N THR A 461 26.54 11.55 9.61
CA THR A 461 26.27 10.22 9.05
C THR A 461 26.91 9.12 9.90
N GLY A 462 26.24 7.96 10.02
CA GLY A 462 26.75 6.79 10.74
C GLY A 462 26.47 6.77 12.26
N THR A 463 25.83 7.81 12.82
CA THR A 463 25.45 7.85 14.24
C THR A 463 24.14 7.14 14.56
N LEU A 464 23.23 7.03 13.60
CA LEU A 464 21.91 6.42 13.81
C LEU A 464 21.89 4.96 13.39
N SER A 465 21.19 4.13 14.16
CA SER A 465 20.89 2.72 13.80
C SER A 465 19.84 2.58 12.71
N VAL A 466 19.12 3.66 12.40
CA VAL A 466 18.12 3.74 11.32
C VAL A 466 18.60 4.76 10.30
N GLY A 467 18.53 4.43 9.01
CA GLY A 467 18.96 5.35 7.94
C GLY A 467 18.15 6.65 7.95
N LEU A 468 18.85 7.77 7.77
CA LEU A 468 18.24 9.11 7.78
C LEU A 468 17.12 9.23 6.74
N GLU A 469 17.27 8.60 5.57
CA GLU A 469 16.26 8.53 4.51
C GLU A 469 14.93 7.94 5.01
N THR A 470 14.97 6.96 5.92
CA THR A 470 13.76 6.35 6.50
C THR A 470 13.05 7.32 7.43
N LEU A 471 13.80 8.10 8.21
CA LEU A 471 13.24 9.06 9.16
C LEU A 471 12.75 10.35 8.50
N MET A 472 13.38 10.76 7.40
CA MET A 472 12.98 11.95 6.63
C MET A 472 11.91 11.67 5.57
N ARG A 473 11.42 10.45 5.50
CA ARG A 473 10.38 10.06 4.54
C ARG A 473 9.08 10.78 4.84
N VAL A 474 8.43 11.34 3.82
CA VAL A 474 7.09 11.92 3.93
C VAL A 474 6.10 10.87 4.44
N THR A 475 5.39 11.16 5.52
CA THR A 475 4.53 10.19 6.23
C THR A 475 3.05 10.57 6.22
N SER A 476 2.68 11.74 5.67
CA SER A 476 1.29 12.20 5.56
C SER A 476 1.01 12.84 4.21
N ASN A 477 -0.27 12.84 3.82
CA ASN A 477 -0.76 13.19 2.49
C ASN A 477 -1.55 14.52 2.54
N PRO A 478 -1.06 15.61 1.91
CA PRO A 478 -1.79 16.87 1.86
C PRO A 478 -3.09 16.78 1.02
N PHE A 479 -3.21 15.79 0.15
CA PHE A 479 -4.40 15.55 -0.67
C PHE A 479 -5.40 14.59 -0.04
N PHE A 480 -5.17 14.19 1.21
CA PHE A 480 -6.05 13.24 1.92
C PHE A 480 -7.51 13.70 1.97
N PRO A 481 -7.86 14.99 2.23
CA PRO A 481 -9.26 15.43 2.21
C PRO A 481 -9.92 15.20 0.85
N TRP A 482 -9.25 15.54 -0.26
CA TRP A 482 -9.76 15.30 -1.61
C TRP A 482 -9.86 13.79 -1.91
N MET A 483 -8.88 13.01 -1.50
CA MET A 483 -8.91 11.55 -1.63
C MET A 483 -10.14 10.96 -0.92
N MET A 484 -10.46 11.43 0.29
CA MET A 484 -11.64 11.00 1.04
C MET A 484 -12.95 11.38 0.35
N THR A 485 -13.03 12.59 -0.23
CA THR A 485 -14.19 13.00 -1.06
C THR A 485 -14.34 12.05 -2.25
N ARG A 486 -13.24 11.71 -2.93
CA ARG A 486 -13.26 10.79 -4.06
C ARG A 486 -13.74 9.38 -3.68
N VAL A 487 -13.32 8.88 -2.51
CA VAL A 487 -13.83 7.62 -1.94
C VAL A 487 -15.32 7.72 -1.62
N ASP A 488 -15.74 8.82 -1.02
CA ASP A 488 -17.14 9.05 -0.65
C ASP A 488 -18.10 9.04 -1.85
N GLU A 489 -17.69 9.65 -2.96
CA GLU A 489 -18.41 9.61 -4.23
C GLU A 489 -18.55 8.18 -4.76
N ARG A 490 -17.49 7.36 -4.60
CA ARG A 490 -17.52 5.95 -4.97
C ARG A 490 -18.50 5.15 -4.12
N ILE A 491 -18.62 5.45 -2.82
CA ILE A 491 -19.60 4.81 -1.93
C ILE A 491 -21.02 5.08 -2.43
N ALA A 492 -21.33 6.32 -2.80
CA ALA A 492 -22.65 6.70 -3.30
C ALA A 492 -23.04 5.95 -4.59
N CYS A 493 -22.08 5.68 -5.48
CA CYS A 493 -22.32 4.84 -6.67
C CYS A 493 -22.46 3.35 -6.34
N GLY A 494 -21.81 2.85 -5.31
CA GLY A 494 -21.82 1.45 -4.90
C GLY A 494 -23.19 0.93 -4.47
N GLU A 495 -24.13 1.82 -4.20
CA GLU A 495 -25.51 1.49 -3.83
C GLU A 495 -26.44 1.34 -5.04
N GLN A 496 -25.98 1.65 -6.24
CA GLN A 496 -26.78 1.63 -7.46
C GLN A 496 -26.64 0.28 -8.19
N ALA A 497 -27.72 -0.16 -8.83
CA ALA A 497 -27.73 -1.40 -9.61
C ALA A 497 -26.71 -1.39 -10.77
N ALA A 498 -26.39 -0.22 -11.31
CA ALA A 498 -25.45 -0.02 -12.41
C ALA A 498 -24.20 0.76 -11.96
N VAL A 499 -23.43 0.21 -11.03
CA VAL A 499 -22.25 0.84 -10.43
C VAL A 499 -21.31 1.46 -11.47
N ALA A 500 -20.93 0.69 -12.49
CA ALA A 500 -20.00 1.16 -13.53
C ALA A 500 -20.53 2.38 -14.31
N ALA A 501 -21.83 2.39 -14.60
CA ALA A 501 -22.47 3.52 -15.29
C ALA A 501 -22.53 4.77 -14.41
N CYS A 502 -22.87 4.60 -13.11
CA CYS A 502 -22.83 5.70 -12.13
C CYS A 502 -21.43 6.32 -12.05
N LEU A 503 -20.40 5.49 -11.89
CA LEU A 503 -19.02 5.95 -11.78
C LEU A 503 -18.55 6.72 -13.01
N LYS A 504 -18.87 6.24 -14.21
CA LYS A 504 -18.57 6.93 -15.47
C LYS A 504 -19.30 8.27 -15.56
N ALA A 505 -20.59 8.30 -15.23
CA ALA A 505 -21.40 9.51 -15.26
C ALA A 505 -20.92 10.54 -14.24
N GLN A 506 -20.55 10.12 -13.04
CA GLN A 506 -20.06 10.98 -11.98
C GLN A 506 -18.72 11.63 -12.35
N THR A 507 -17.74 10.82 -12.79
CA THR A 507 -16.44 11.32 -13.22
C THR A 507 -16.55 12.27 -14.40
N ARG A 508 -17.46 11.97 -15.35
CA ARG A 508 -17.74 12.87 -16.49
C ARG A 508 -18.41 14.16 -16.06
N ALA A 509 -19.36 14.12 -15.13
CA ALA A 509 -20.03 15.32 -14.62
C ALA A 509 -19.06 16.26 -13.88
N GLU A 510 -18.11 15.71 -13.13
CA GLU A 510 -17.04 16.50 -12.50
C GLU A 510 -16.14 17.16 -13.52
N ALA A 511 -15.66 16.42 -14.51
CA ALA A 511 -14.83 16.95 -15.59
C ALA A 511 -15.53 18.10 -16.30
N LEU A 512 -16.82 17.96 -16.65
CA LEU A 512 -17.60 18.98 -17.38
C LEU A 512 -18.02 20.18 -16.53
N LYS A 513 -18.39 20.01 -15.25
CA LYS A 513 -18.76 21.14 -14.37
C LYS A 513 -17.61 22.14 -14.20
N GLN A 514 -16.40 21.67 -14.27
CA GLN A 514 -15.21 22.46 -14.02
C GLN A 514 -14.71 23.17 -15.28
N ASP A 515 -14.95 22.62 -16.48
CA ASP A 515 -14.75 23.35 -17.74
C ASP A 515 -15.67 24.58 -17.83
N GLN A 516 -16.91 24.50 -17.30
CA GLN A 516 -17.84 25.63 -17.25
C GLN A 516 -17.39 26.76 -16.33
N VAL A 517 -16.78 26.43 -15.18
CA VAL A 517 -16.24 27.43 -14.24
C VAL A 517 -15.03 28.14 -14.83
N GLN A 518 -14.15 27.44 -15.56
CA GLN A 518 -12.99 28.05 -16.22
C GLN A 518 -13.41 28.97 -17.37
N ASN A 519 -14.36 28.55 -18.19
CA ASN A 519 -14.86 29.36 -19.30
C ASN A 519 -15.62 30.61 -18.81
N GLY A 520 -16.40 30.48 -17.71
CA GLY A 520 -17.08 31.64 -17.10
C GLY A 520 -16.12 32.66 -16.49
N THR A 521 -15.01 32.18 -15.86
CA THR A 521 -13.99 33.06 -15.26
C THR A 521 -13.13 33.75 -16.34
N GLN A 522 -12.91 33.10 -17.48
CA GLN A 522 -12.13 33.67 -18.60
C GLN A 522 -12.94 34.70 -19.35
N GLN A 523 -14.25 34.48 -19.48
CA GLN A 523 -15.17 35.46 -20.10
C GLN A 523 -15.33 36.72 -19.24
N ASP A 524 -15.40 36.60 -17.92
CA ASP A 524 -15.47 37.72 -16.96
C ASP A 524 -14.15 38.54 -16.91
N THR A 525 -12.99 37.89 -17.15
CA THR A 525 -11.68 38.55 -17.27
C THR A 525 -11.52 39.24 -18.62
N ASP A 526 -12.01 38.67 -19.72
CA ASP A 526 -11.97 39.31 -21.05
C ASP A 526 -12.95 40.48 -21.15
N ASP A 527 -14.16 40.38 -20.56
CA ASP A 527 -15.12 41.49 -20.46
C ASP A 527 -14.58 42.64 -19.61
N ARG A 528 -13.87 42.37 -18.52
CA ARG A 528 -13.22 43.44 -17.72
C ARG A 528 -12.03 44.05 -18.44
N ARG A 529 -11.29 43.29 -19.23
CA ARG A 529 -10.19 43.81 -20.06
C ARG A 529 -10.71 44.70 -21.21
N GLY A 530 -11.78 44.24 -21.86
CA GLY A 530 -12.47 45.04 -22.89
C GLY A 530 -13.06 46.36 -22.36
N SER A 531 -13.59 46.39 -21.14
CA SER A 531 -14.09 47.62 -20.51
C SER A 531 -12.95 48.58 -20.10
N TYR A 532 -11.79 48.06 -19.64
CA TYR A 532 -10.61 48.89 -19.33
C TYR A 532 -9.97 49.51 -20.58
N GLU A 533 -9.93 48.80 -21.71
CA GLU A 533 -9.41 49.31 -22.99
C GLU A 533 -10.36 50.35 -23.60
N ALA A 534 -11.67 50.19 -23.45
CA ALA A 534 -12.66 51.17 -23.89
C ALA A 534 -12.60 52.47 -23.06
N GLU A 535 -12.35 52.39 -21.76
CA GLU A 535 -12.25 53.57 -20.88
C GLU A 535 -10.92 54.35 -21.05
N GLN A 536 -9.87 53.73 -21.59
CA GLN A 536 -8.62 54.41 -21.95
C GLN A 536 -8.65 55.06 -23.35
N ALA A 537 -9.53 54.59 -24.24
CA ALA A 537 -9.67 55.17 -25.60
C ALA A 537 -10.50 56.45 -25.62
N ASP A 538 -11.25 56.77 -24.56
CA ASP A 538 -12.17 57.93 -24.49
C ASP A 538 -11.63 59.08 -23.60
N LYS A 539 -10.32 59.15 -23.34
CA LYS A 539 -9.71 60.34 -22.69
C LYS A 539 -9.09 61.27 -23.75
N PRO A 540 -9.53 62.55 -23.79
CA PRO A 540 -9.06 63.55 -24.75
C PRO A 540 -7.60 63.97 -24.53
#